data_e522cae91e100491a9bf11be1729e687
#
_entry.id   e522cae91e100491a9bf11be1729e687
#
_cell.length_a   1.000
_cell.length_b   1.000
_cell.length_c   1.000
_cell.angle_alpha   90.00
_cell.angle_beta   90.00
_cell.angle_gamma   90.00
#
_symmetry.space_group_name_H-M   'P 1'
#
loop_
_entity.id
_entity.type
_entity.pdbx_description
1 polymer ?
#
loop_
_entity_poly.entity_id
_entity_poly.type
_entity_poly.pdbx_seq_one_letter_code
_entity_poly.pdbx_strand_id
1 'polypeptide(L)' 'NQEKIGKFIASCRKEQGFTQTVLAEKLGITDRAVSKWETGVSHS' A
#
# COMPACT_ATOMS: atom_id res chain seq x y z
N ASN A 1 -8.46 0.86 11.95
CA ASN A 1 -7.37 1.81 12.17
C ASN A 1 -6.50 1.83 10.94
N GLN A 2 -6.24 3.00 10.40
CA GLN A 2 -5.54 3.12 9.14
C GLN A 2 -4.10 2.67 9.22
N GLU A 3 -3.46 2.87 10.35
CA GLU A 3 -2.10 2.41 10.49
C GLU A 3 -2.02 0.90 10.40
N LYS A 4 -2.93 0.20 11.05
CA LYS A 4 -2.92 -1.25 11.01
C LYS A 4 -3.27 -1.76 9.63
N ILE A 5 -4.21 -1.11 8.96
CA ILE A 5 -4.57 -1.49 7.61
C ILE A 5 -3.39 -1.30 6.68
N GLY A 6 -2.68 -0.18 6.82
CA GLY A 6 -1.53 0.08 5.99
C GLY A 6 -0.44 -0.96 6.18
N LYS A 7 -0.17 -1.33 7.43
CA LYS A 7 0.83 -2.35 7.71
C LYS A 7 0.39 -3.70 7.15
N PHE A 8 -0.89 -4.00 7.23
CA PHE A 8 -1.39 -5.25 6.68
C PHE A 8 -1.22 -5.29 5.17
N ILE A 9 -1.53 -4.18 4.50
CA ILE A 9 -1.36 -4.11 3.05
C ILE A 9 0.11 -4.28 2.68
N ALA A 10 1.00 -3.61 3.39
CA ALA A 10 2.42 -3.72 3.10
C ALA A 10 2.90 -5.15 3.33
N SER A 11 2.44 -5.78 4.39
CA SER A 11 2.84 -7.14 4.69
C SER A 11 2.37 -8.10 3.60
N CYS A 12 1.13 -7.97 3.19
CA CYS A 12 0.60 -8.83 2.14
C CYS A 12 1.36 -8.61 0.83
N ARG A 13 1.66 -7.35 0.51
CA ARG A 13 2.40 -7.04 -0.69
C ARG A 13 3.77 -7.71 -0.68
N LYS A 14 4.46 -7.59 0.44
CA LYS A 14 5.79 -8.15 0.56
C LYS A 14 5.76 -9.67 0.48
N GLU A 15 4.75 -10.28 1.06
CA GLU A 15 4.61 -11.73 1.00
C GLU A 15 4.43 -12.21 -0.42
N GLN A 16 3.77 -11.42 -1.24
CA GLN A 16 3.57 -11.77 -2.63
C GLN A 16 4.78 -11.41 -3.48
N GLY A 17 5.75 -10.71 -2.91
CA GLY A 17 6.92 -10.32 -3.67
C GLY A 17 6.66 -9.13 -4.57
N PHE A 18 5.65 -8.32 -4.27
CA PHE A 18 5.32 -7.19 -5.11
C PHE A 18 5.99 -5.94 -4.59
N THR A 19 6.37 -5.05 -5.50
CA THR A 19 6.72 -3.69 -5.10
C THR A 19 5.45 -2.87 -5.05
N GLN A 20 5.56 -1.65 -4.54
CA GLN A 20 4.39 -0.76 -4.51
C GLN A 20 3.89 -0.50 -5.92
N THR A 21 4.81 -0.32 -6.86
CA THR A 21 4.42 -0.08 -8.24
C THR A 21 3.68 -1.27 -8.82
N VAL A 22 4.17 -2.47 -8.57
CA VAL A 22 3.54 -3.66 -9.10
C VAL A 22 2.14 -3.81 -8.52
N LEU A 23 2.00 -3.61 -7.21
CA LEU A 23 0.70 -3.71 -6.60
C LEU A 23 -0.25 -2.67 -7.17
N ALA A 24 0.24 -1.46 -7.36
CA ALA A 24 -0.59 -0.39 -7.91
C ALA A 24 -1.10 -0.76 -9.31
N GLU A 25 -0.23 -1.34 -10.11
CA GLU A 25 -0.63 -1.75 -11.44
C GLU A 25 -1.72 -2.80 -11.40
N LYS A 26 -1.60 -3.75 -10.48
CA LYS A 26 -2.59 -4.80 -10.37
C LYS A 26 -3.94 -4.28 -9.92
N LEU A 27 -3.92 -3.22 -9.13
CA LEU A 27 -5.16 -2.65 -8.63
C LEU A 27 -5.71 -1.54 -9.54
N GLY A 28 -4.94 -1.13 -10.52
CA GLY A 28 -5.38 -0.06 -11.42
C GLY A 28 -5.30 1.31 -10.78
N ILE A 29 -4.37 1.50 -9.87
CA ILE A 29 -4.19 2.78 -9.20
C ILE A 29 -2.73 3.18 -9.30
N THR A 30 -2.40 4.32 -8.73
CA THR A 30 -1.02 4.80 -8.80
C THR A 30 -0.21 4.26 -7.64
N ASP A 31 1.11 4.23 -7.80
CA ASP A 31 1.96 3.79 -6.73
C ASP A 31 1.92 4.77 -5.56
N ARG A 32 1.62 6.03 -5.83
CA ARG A 32 1.45 6.98 -4.75
C ARG A 32 0.27 6.63 -3.87
N ALA A 33 -0.80 6.12 -4.47
CA ALA A 33 -1.95 5.70 -3.69
C ALA A 33 -1.59 4.55 -2.78
N VAL A 34 -0.82 3.59 -3.29
CA VAL A 34 -0.38 2.47 -2.46
C VAL A 34 0.49 2.97 -1.32
N SER A 35 1.41 3.86 -1.61
CA SER A 35 2.29 4.41 -0.60
C SER A 35 1.49 5.11 0.49
N LYS A 36 0.49 5.88 0.09
CA LYS A 36 -0.36 6.56 1.04
C LYS A 36 -1.10 5.57 1.93
N TRP A 37 -1.60 4.50 1.34
CA TRP A 37 -2.28 3.48 2.11
C TRP A 37 -1.37 2.84 3.13
N GLU A 38 -0.14 2.53 2.71
CA GLU A 38 0.78 1.81 3.59
C GLU A 38 1.27 2.68 4.73
N THR A 39 1.36 3.96 4.52
CA THR A 39 1.79 4.83 5.60
C THR A 39 0.63 5.29 6.46
N GLY A 40 -0.55 5.07 6.01
CA GLY A 40 -1.73 5.47 6.77
C GLY A 40 -1.85 6.94 6.93
N VAL A 41 -1.26 7.67 6.06
CA VAL A 41 -1.23 9.02 6.22
C VAL A 41 -2.35 9.72 5.81
N SER A 42 -2.91 10.43 6.51
CA SER A 42 -3.85 11.24 6.09
C SER A 42 -3.74 12.49 6.79
N HIS A 43 -2.76 12.77 7.37
CA HIS A 43 -2.73 13.91 8.07
C HIS A 43 -2.45 15.04 7.23
N SER A 44 -2.74 16.06 7.61
CA SER A 44 -2.48 17.21 6.83
C SER A 44 -1.13 17.67 6.96
#